data_d8ced3d0c488301805e3a19adf0e6466
#
_entry.id   d8ced3d0c488301805e3a19adf0e6466
#
_cell.length_a   1.000
_cell.length_b   1.000
_cell.length_c   1.000
_cell.angle_alpha   90.00
_cell.angle_beta   90.00
_cell.angle_gamma   90.00
#
_symmetry.space_group_name_H-M   'P 1'
#
loop_
_entity.id
_entity.type
_entity.pdbx_description
1 polymer ?
#
loop_
_entity_poly.entity_id
_entity_poly.type
_entity_poly.pdbx_seq_one_letter_code
_entity_poly.pdbx_strand_id
1 'polypeptide(L)'
;MANNAQGKQDMGTGSVKKLMVKMAVPALVGQVVNLLYNIVDRIYIGHIPEIGGAALTGVGLFTPILMLITAFAMLAGAGGAPRAAIAMGQGDKDKAEKIMGNCFTVLLILAALLTTVFYFTCPTLLRLFGASDVTLPYAVTYGRIYVLGCLSVLIVMGMNTFITTQGFASISMLTTVIGAVINIILDPILIFVLDMGVAGAALATVLSQVVSAVWILLFLTGKKTILKLKVPNMKIQGPIILPCLALGISSFVMVSTESILSISFTSSLARFGGDVAVGAMTVLTSINQLITMPLSGICQGGQPLISFNYGARKYDRVKEAFFCQFGVCVAYTTAFWAVLMVLPNVFAGIFTSDAALVDYTAWALRIFLACGFSVGFQISCQQAFMALGQAKISLIMALLRKVFLLIPMIFILPLFFQNKAFAVFLAEPVSDLIAAAVTTFMFFRFFIRMMKEGKALQQS
;
A
#
# COMPACT_ATOMS: atom_id res chain seq x y z
N MET A 1 -12.19 -31.68 -18.37
CA MET A 1 -12.94 -30.42 -18.31
C MET A 1 -13.53 -30.08 -16.91
N ALA A 2 -13.08 -30.73 -15.84
CA ALA A 2 -13.64 -30.58 -14.49
C ALA A 2 -12.88 -29.61 -13.54
N ASN A 3 -11.80 -28.96 -13.98
CA ASN A 3 -10.90 -28.18 -13.11
C ASN A 3 -11.16 -26.66 -13.07
N ASN A 4 -12.13 -26.14 -13.84
CA ASN A 4 -12.35 -24.68 -13.94
C ASN A 4 -13.49 -24.13 -13.04
N ALA A 5 -14.19 -24.99 -12.30
CA ALA A 5 -15.21 -24.57 -11.33
C ALA A 5 -14.67 -24.41 -9.90
N GLN A 6 -13.44 -24.86 -9.62
CA GLN A 6 -12.87 -24.95 -8.27
C GLN A 6 -12.63 -23.59 -7.61
N GLY A 7 -12.28 -22.52 -8.35
CA GLY A 7 -12.02 -21.21 -7.75
C GLY A 7 -13.26 -20.53 -7.14
N LYS A 8 -14.46 -20.84 -7.66
CA LYS A 8 -15.71 -20.18 -7.26
C LYS A 8 -16.36 -20.81 -6.02
N GLN A 9 -16.14 -22.11 -5.80
CA GLN A 9 -16.70 -22.83 -4.66
C GLN A 9 -15.85 -22.73 -3.39
N ASP A 10 -14.55 -22.50 -3.51
CA ASP A 10 -13.62 -22.58 -2.38
C ASP A 10 -13.77 -21.45 -1.34
N MET A 11 -13.99 -20.19 -1.74
CA MET A 11 -14.08 -19.08 -0.78
C MET A 11 -15.23 -19.22 0.21
N GLY A 12 -16.34 -19.81 -0.24
CA GLY A 12 -17.54 -20.03 0.58
C GLY A 12 -17.60 -21.38 1.30
N THR A 13 -16.79 -22.38 0.94
CA THR A 13 -16.92 -23.77 1.41
C THR A 13 -15.62 -24.40 1.89
N GLY A 14 -14.47 -24.04 1.30
CA GLY A 14 -13.16 -24.58 1.68
C GLY A 14 -12.71 -24.19 3.10
N SER A 15 -11.67 -24.86 3.62
CA SER A 15 -11.07 -24.50 4.92
C SER A 15 -10.55 -23.05 4.89
N VAL A 16 -11.02 -22.22 5.80
CA VAL A 16 -10.65 -20.81 5.91
C VAL A 16 -9.14 -20.64 6.07
N LYS A 17 -8.51 -21.45 6.92
CA LYS A 17 -7.05 -21.40 7.15
C LYS A 17 -6.25 -21.71 5.89
N LYS A 18 -6.64 -22.77 5.14
CA LYS A 18 -5.98 -23.14 3.87
C LYS A 18 -6.14 -22.03 2.82
N LEU A 19 -7.35 -21.46 2.73
CA LEU A 19 -7.63 -20.36 1.80
C LEU A 19 -6.84 -19.10 2.17
N MET A 20 -6.75 -18.78 3.46
CA MET A 20 -5.96 -17.66 3.95
C MET A 20 -4.49 -17.79 3.52
N VAL A 21 -3.86 -18.94 3.76
CA VAL A 21 -2.48 -19.19 3.34
C VAL A 21 -2.34 -19.13 1.81
N LYS A 22 -3.26 -19.74 1.06
CA LYS A 22 -3.27 -19.75 -0.41
C LYS A 22 -3.36 -18.33 -1.01
N MET A 23 -3.98 -17.40 -0.31
CA MET A 23 -4.13 -16.02 -0.76
C MET A 23 -3.07 -15.07 -0.17
N ALA A 24 -2.73 -15.23 1.11
CA ALA A 24 -1.77 -14.36 1.78
C ALA A 24 -0.32 -14.60 1.33
N VAL A 25 0.09 -15.85 1.11
CA VAL A 25 1.47 -16.15 0.68
C VAL A 25 1.80 -15.54 -0.69
N PRO A 26 0.98 -15.69 -1.75
CA PRO A 26 1.26 -15.00 -3.01
C PRO A 26 1.25 -13.48 -2.87
N ALA A 27 0.31 -12.91 -2.10
CA ALA A 27 0.27 -11.47 -1.88
C ALA A 27 1.56 -10.96 -1.19
N LEU A 28 2.05 -11.70 -0.19
CA LEU A 28 3.29 -11.41 0.53
C LEU A 28 4.50 -11.51 -0.41
N VAL A 29 4.58 -12.57 -1.22
CA VAL A 29 5.66 -12.72 -2.23
C VAL A 29 5.61 -11.55 -3.23
N GLY A 30 4.42 -11.15 -3.68
CA GLY A 30 4.27 -9.97 -4.54
C GLY A 30 4.82 -8.69 -3.92
N GLN A 31 4.61 -8.45 -2.62
CA GLN A 31 5.16 -7.30 -1.91
C GLN A 31 6.70 -7.35 -1.81
N VAL A 32 7.26 -8.53 -1.52
CA VAL A 32 8.72 -8.71 -1.47
C VAL A 32 9.36 -8.48 -2.84
N VAL A 33 8.77 -9.02 -3.90
CA VAL A 33 9.25 -8.82 -5.27
C VAL A 33 9.19 -7.34 -5.67
N ASN A 34 8.10 -6.65 -5.29
CA ASN A 34 7.96 -5.21 -5.52
C ASN A 34 9.04 -4.39 -4.80
N LEU A 35 9.37 -4.75 -3.56
CA LEU A 35 10.46 -4.12 -2.82
C LEU A 35 11.82 -4.36 -3.50
N LEU A 36 12.10 -5.59 -3.89
CA LEU A 36 13.37 -5.95 -4.52
C LEU A 36 13.59 -5.21 -5.84
N TYR A 37 12.57 -5.16 -6.71
CA TYR A 37 12.73 -4.46 -7.96
C TYR A 37 12.96 -2.95 -7.76
N ASN A 38 12.29 -2.30 -6.80
CA ASN A 38 12.53 -0.89 -6.48
C ASN A 38 13.97 -0.63 -6.00
N ILE A 39 14.54 -1.58 -5.24
CA ILE A 39 15.94 -1.50 -4.80
C ILE A 39 16.88 -1.63 -6.00
N VAL A 40 16.66 -2.61 -6.88
CA VAL A 40 17.48 -2.88 -8.05
C VAL A 40 17.46 -1.68 -9.02
N ASP A 41 16.29 -1.13 -9.31
CA ASP A 41 16.12 0.08 -10.14
C ASP A 41 16.96 1.25 -9.59
N ARG A 42 16.90 1.52 -8.29
CA ARG A 42 17.71 2.56 -7.64
C ARG A 42 19.21 2.28 -7.72
N ILE A 43 19.64 1.02 -7.63
CA ILE A 43 21.03 0.62 -7.80
C ILE A 43 21.50 0.95 -9.22
N TYR A 44 20.73 0.61 -10.24
CA TYR A 44 21.08 0.93 -11.63
C TYR A 44 21.17 2.44 -11.86
N ILE A 45 20.19 3.22 -11.40
CA ILE A 45 20.20 4.68 -11.51
C ILE A 45 21.41 5.29 -10.80
N GLY A 46 21.74 4.80 -9.60
CA GLY A 46 22.90 5.28 -8.84
C GLY A 46 24.27 4.98 -9.48
N HIS A 47 24.33 3.98 -10.36
CA HIS A 47 25.55 3.59 -11.07
C HIS A 47 25.66 4.17 -12.49
N ILE A 48 24.79 5.11 -12.88
CA ILE A 48 24.94 5.82 -14.16
C ILE A 48 26.25 6.63 -14.11
N PRO A 49 27.17 6.44 -15.08
CA PRO A 49 28.44 7.14 -15.08
C PRO A 49 28.26 8.66 -15.01
N GLU A 50 29.14 9.34 -14.25
CA GLU A 50 29.21 10.81 -14.06
C GLU A 50 28.01 11.46 -13.36
N ILE A 51 26.78 10.94 -13.53
CA ILE A 51 25.55 11.58 -13.06
C ILE A 51 24.78 10.80 -11.99
N GLY A 52 25.22 9.58 -11.63
CA GLY A 52 24.44 8.64 -10.79
C GLY A 52 23.93 9.24 -9.48
N GLY A 53 24.74 9.99 -8.76
CA GLY A 53 24.33 10.65 -7.51
C GLY A 53 23.24 11.71 -7.71
N ALA A 54 23.40 12.58 -8.73
CA ALA A 54 22.42 13.61 -9.06
C ALA A 54 21.12 12.99 -9.63
N ALA A 55 21.26 11.94 -10.43
CA ALA A 55 20.15 11.17 -10.98
C ALA A 55 19.34 10.49 -9.90
N LEU A 56 19.98 9.79 -8.98
CA LEU A 56 19.32 9.10 -7.86
C LEU A 56 18.60 10.09 -6.95
N THR A 57 19.22 11.23 -6.65
CA THR A 57 18.59 12.32 -5.89
C THR A 57 17.37 12.88 -6.62
N GLY A 58 17.51 13.13 -7.94
CA GLY A 58 16.43 13.62 -8.79
C GLY A 58 15.22 12.68 -8.82
N VAL A 59 15.45 11.39 -9.00
CA VAL A 59 14.39 10.36 -8.96
C VAL A 59 13.78 10.26 -7.56
N GLY A 60 14.59 10.38 -6.51
CA GLY A 60 14.11 10.44 -5.12
C GLY A 60 13.13 11.59 -4.88
N LEU A 61 13.38 12.76 -5.45
CA LEU A 61 12.48 13.93 -5.35
C LEU A 61 11.14 13.75 -6.08
N PHE A 62 11.05 12.80 -7.01
CA PHE A 62 9.79 12.46 -7.67
C PHE A 62 8.89 11.53 -6.83
N THR A 63 9.43 10.90 -5.76
CA THR A 63 8.70 9.95 -4.90
C THR A 63 7.35 10.49 -4.36
N PRO A 64 7.20 11.76 -3.92
CA PRO A 64 5.90 12.25 -3.48
C PRO A 64 4.83 12.22 -4.57
N ILE A 65 5.21 12.48 -5.83
CA ILE A 65 4.29 12.39 -6.97
C ILE A 65 3.89 10.94 -7.22
N LEU A 66 4.84 10.00 -7.14
CA LEU A 66 4.55 8.56 -7.21
C LEU A 66 3.54 8.11 -6.16
N MET A 67 3.71 8.57 -4.93
CA MET A 67 2.79 8.25 -3.83
C MET A 67 1.39 8.81 -4.09
N LEU A 68 1.27 10.02 -4.64
CA LEU A 68 -0.03 10.59 -5.02
C LEU A 68 -0.70 9.78 -6.14
N ILE A 69 0.03 9.40 -7.19
CA ILE A 69 -0.50 8.55 -8.26
C ILE A 69 -1.01 7.22 -7.67
N THR A 70 -0.22 6.59 -6.80
CA THR A 70 -0.62 5.35 -6.10
C THR A 70 -1.86 5.55 -5.23
N ALA A 71 -1.96 6.68 -4.52
CA ALA A 71 -3.13 7.00 -3.70
C ALA A 71 -4.40 7.09 -4.55
N PHE A 72 -4.34 7.72 -5.71
CA PHE A 72 -5.48 7.79 -6.65
C PHE A 72 -5.84 6.41 -7.24
N ALA A 73 -4.86 5.54 -7.50
CA ALA A 73 -5.15 4.16 -7.90
C ALA A 73 -5.89 3.39 -6.80
N MET A 74 -5.48 3.56 -5.53
CA MET A 74 -6.12 2.94 -4.37
C MET A 74 -7.53 3.47 -4.12
N LEU A 75 -7.82 4.71 -4.49
CA LEU A 75 -9.17 5.29 -4.38
C LEU A 75 -10.23 4.43 -5.08
N ALA A 76 -9.95 3.97 -6.28
CA ALA A 76 -10.85 3.10 -7.03
C ALA A 76 -10.62 1.61 -6.74
N GLY A 77 -9.37 1.15 -6.69
CA GLY A 77 -9.01 -0.25 -6.51
C GLY A 77 -9.36 -0.79 -5.13
N ALA A 78 -8.79 -0.20 -4.08
CA ALA A 78 -9.01 -0.64 -2.71
C ALA A 78 -10.43 -0.35 -2.19
N GLY A 79 -11.13 0.61 -2.77
CA GLY A 79 -12.54 0.87 -2.45
C GLY A 79 -13.50 -0.05 -3.20
N GLY A 80 -13.23 -0.35 -4.46
CA GLY A 80 -14.09 -1.18 -5.32
C GLY A 80 -13.97 -2.68 -5.05
N ALA A 81 -12.76 -3.17 -4.81
CA ALA A 81 -12.48 -4.60 -4.64
C ALA A 81 -13.27 -5.27 -3.51
N PRO A 82 -13.32 -4.75 -2.27
CA PRO A 82 -14.14 -5.33 -1.20
C PRO A 82 -15.63 -5.33 -1.54
N ARG A 83 -16.11 -4.28 -2.18
CA ARG A 83 -17.54 -4.19 -2.57
C ARG A 83 -17.91 -5.18 -3.66
N ALA A 84 -17.00 -5.41 -4.62
CA ALA A 84 -17.16 -6.45 -5.62
C ALA A 84 -17.17 -7.86 -4.97
N ALA A 85 -16.28 -8.10 -3.98
CA ALA A 85 -16.28 -9.35 -3.24
C ALA A 85 -17.58 -9.59 -2.46
N ILE A 86 -18.12 -8.55 -1.82
CA ILE A 86 -19.42 -8.61 -1.12
C ILE A 86 -20.54 -8.95 -2.12
N ALA A 87 -20.60 -8.28 -3.26
CA ALA A 87 -21.59 -8.56 -4.31
C ALA A 87 -21.45 -9.98 -4.86
N MET A 88 -20.23 -10.48 -5.05
CA MET A 88 -19.97 -11.88 -5.42
C MET A 88 -20.49 -12.86 -4.36
N GLY A 89 -20.28 -12.55 -3.09
CA GLY A 89 -20.79 -13.34 -1.96
C GLY A 89 -22.31 -13.39 -1.90
N GLN A 90 -22.98 -12.28 -2.26
CA GLN A 90 -24.43 -12.19 -2.41
C GLN A 90 -24.97 -12.97 -3.62
N GLY A 91 -24.10 -13.47 -4.51
CA GLY A 91 -24.49 -14.10 -5.76
C GLY A 91 -24.79 -13.12 -6.90
N ASP A 92 -24.70 -11.82 -6.66
CA ASP A 92 -24.94 -10.76 -7.64
C ASP A 92 -23.69 -10.46 -8.46
N LYS A 93 -23.43 -11.35 -9.42
CA LYS A 93 -22.28 -11.23 -10.32
C LYS A 93 -22.37 -9.99 -11.21
N ASP A 94 -23.58 -9.63 -11.66
CA ASP A 94 -23.77 -8.49 -12.55
C ASP A 94 -23.39 -7.18 -11.85
N LYS A 95 -23.80 -7.01 -10.60
CA LYS A 95 -23.39 -5.88 -9.77
C LYS A 95 -21.87 -5.85 -9.52
N ALA A 96 -21.25 -7.00 -9.28
CA ALA A 96 -19.81 -7.08 -9.11
C ALA A 96 -19.04 -6.69 -10.38
N GLU A 97 -19.50 -7.12 -11.57
CA GLU A 97 -18.94 -6.73 -12.86
C GLU A 97 -19.14 -5.23 -13.15
N LYS A 98 -20.29 -4.64 -12.77
CA LYS A 98 -20.55 -3.19 -12.87
C LYS A 98 -19.64 -2.39 -11.94
N ILE A 99 -19.42 -2.86 -10.70
CA ILE A 99 -18.46 -2.23 -9.78
C ILE A 99 -17.06 -2.18 -10.40
N MET A 100 -16.58 -3.31 -10.91
CA MET A 100 -15.27 -3.40 -11.55
C MET A 100 -15.17 -2.50 -12.78
N GLY A 101 -16.18 -2.48 -13.67
CA GLY A 101 -16.22 -1.64 -14.86
C GLY A 101 -16.26 -0.15 -14.54
N ASN A 102 -17.06 0.26 -13.54
CA ASN A 102 -17.12 1.64 -13.08
C ASN A 102 -15.78 2.10 -12.48
N CYS A 103 -15.14 1.27 -11.64
CA CYS A 103 -13.82 1.56 -11.10
C CYS A 103 -12.76 1.69 -12.21
N PHE A 104 -12.81 0.83 -13.22
CA PHE A 104 -11.91 0.92 -14.38
C PHE A 104 -12.08 2.26 -15.11
N THR A 105 -13.31 2.70 -15.36
CA THR A 105 -13.57 3.99 -16.01
C THR A 105 -13.06 5.16 -15.18
N VAL A 106 -13.23 5.11 -13.84
CA VAL A 106 -12.67 6.14 -12.95
C VAL A 106 -11.15 6.16 -13.05
N LEU A 107 -10.49 5.00 -13.11
CA LEU A 107 -9.03 4.93 -13.28
C LEU A 107 -8.58 5.54 -14.62
N LEU A 108 -9.35 5.34 -15.71
CA LEU A 108 -9.07 5.99 -17.02
C LEU A 108 -9.17 7.52 -16.92
N ILE A 109 -10.23 8.03 -16.27
CA ILE A 109 -10.42 9.47 -16.09
C ILE A 109 -9.30 10.05 -15.22
N LEU A 110 -8.99 9.40 -14.11
CA LEU A 110 -7.89 9.80 -13.22
C LEU A 110 -6.54 9.76 -13.95
N ALA A 111 -6.29 8.76 -14.78
CA ALA A 111 -5.07 8.67 -15.58
C ALA A 111 -4.92 9.88 -16.50
N ALA A 112 -5.97 10.24 -17.25
CA ALA A 112 -5.95 11.38 -18.14
C ALA A 112 -5.75 12.71 -17.35
N LEU A 113 -6.46 12.86 -16.24
CA LEU A 113 -6.34 14.04 -15.37
C LEU A 113 -4.92 14.15 -14.77
N LEU A 114 -4.43 13.10 -14.13
CA LEU A 114 -3.12 13.11 -13.46
C LEU A 114 -1.98 13.25 -14.45
N THR A 115 -2.07 12.60 -15.62
CA THR A 115 -1.09 12.78 -16.70
C THR A 115 -1.03 14.23 -17.12
N THR A 116 -2.18 14.86 -17.40
CA THR A 116 -2.23 16.27 -17.80
C THR A 116 -1.68 17.18 -16.72
N VAL A 117 -2.19 17.05 -15.48
CA VAL A 117 -1.78 17.91 -14.37
C VAL A 117 -0.29 17.77 -14.08
N PHE A 118 0.19 16.54 -13.85
CA PHE A 118 1.58 16.35 -13.45
C PHE A 118 2.58 16.59 -14.59
N TYR A 119 2.21 16.39 -15.85
CA TYR A 119 3.10 16.66 -16.97
C TYR A 119 3.49 18.15 -17.04
N PHE A 120 2.52 19.03 -16.82
CA PHE A 120 2.75 20.48 -16.84
C PHE A 120 3.28 21.02 -15.51
N THR A 121 2.83 20.48 -14.37
CA THR A 121 3.23 20.99 -13.05
C THR A 121 4.50 20.35 -12.50
N CYS A 122 5.00 19.26 -13.10
CA CYS A 122 6.15 18.51 -12.65
C CYS A 122 7.38 19.38 -12.33
N PRO A 123 7.85 20.29 -13.21
CA PRO A 123 9.02 21.11 -12.89
C PRO A 123 8.81 22.01 -11.67
N THR A 124 7.62 22.60 -11.54
CA THR A 124 7.27 23.48 -10.43
C THR A 124 7.18 22.70 -9.11
N LEU A 125 6.52 21.54 -9.12
CA LEU A 125 6.41 20.67 -7.94
C LEU A 125 7.78 20.17 -7.48
N LEU A 126 8.64 19.76 -8.40
CA LEU A 126 9.98 19.27 -8.07
C LEU A 126 10.86 20.37 -7.45
N ARG A 127 10.73 21.60 -7.93
CA ARG A 127 11.41 22.75 -7.28
C ARG A 127 10.87 22.99 -5.86
N LEU A 128 9.57 22.89 -5.65
CA LEU A 128 8.96 23.00 -4.32
C LEU A 128 9.43 21.87 -3.38
N PHE A 129 9.72 20.68 -3.92
CA PHE A 129 10.26 19.55 -3.16
C PHE A 129 11.78 19.64 -2.93
N GLY A 130 12.42 20.71 -3.37
CA GLY A 130 13.83 20.99 -3.10
C GLY A 130 14.79 20.55 -4.20
N ALA A 131 14.32 20.37 -5.45
CA ALA A 131 15.22 20.11 -6.57
C ALA A 131 16.13 21.30 -6.84
N SER A 132 17.44 21.05 -6.84
CA SER A 132 18.46 22.02 -7.25
C SER A 132 18.54 22.11 -8.77
N ASP A 133 19.23 23.14 -9.28
CA ASP A 133 19.47 23.28 -10.73
C ASP A 133 20.25 22.08 -11.33
N VAL A 134 21.01 21.36 -10.51
CA VAL A 134 21.73 20.14 -10.92
C VAL A 134 20.80 18.92 -10.99
N THR A 135 19.91 18.73 -10.04
CA THR A 135 19.04 17.54 -9.94
C THR A 135 17.73 17.67 -10.72
N LEU A 136 17.27 18.91 -10.94
CA LEU A 136 16.00 19.20 -11.61
C LEU A 136 15.87 18.61 -13.01
N PRO A 137 16.87 18.71 -13.91
CA PRO A 137 16.76 18.13 -15.26
C PRO A 137 16.49 16.62 -15.23
N TYR A 138 17.19 15.89 -14.36
CA TYR A 138 17.01 14.44 -14.19
C TYR A 138 15.66 14.09 -13.62
N ALA A 139 15.22 14.81 -12.58
CA ALA A 139 13.92 14.63 -11.96
C ALA A 139 12.76 14.91 -12.94
N VAL A 140 12.86 15.96 -13.75
CA VAL A 140 11.85 16.32 -14.77
C VAL A 140 11.83 15.30 -15.90
N THR A 141 12.99 14.85 -16.37
CA THR A 141 13.08 13.83 -17.44
C THR A 141 12.44 12.53 -16.99
N TYR A 142 12.80 12.03 -15.80
CA TYR A 142 12.18 10.84 -15.21
C TYR A 142 10.68 11.04 -15.02
N GLY A 143 10.30 12.14 -14.39
CA GLY A 143 8.92 12.41 -14.03
C GLY A 143 7.99 12.54 -15.23
N ARG A 144 8.38 13.23 -16.28
CA ARG A 144 7.56 13.37 -17.50
C ARG A 144 7.34 12.05 -18.21
N ILE A 145 8.38 11.22 -18.35
CA ILE A 145 8.25 9.89 -18.96
C ILE A 145 7.35 9.01 -18.10
N TYR A 146 7.57 8.99 -16.78
CA TYR A 146 6.76 8.21 -15.86
C TYR A 146 5.28 8.60 -15.89
N VAL A 147 4.98 9.90 -15.90
CA VAL A 147 3.61 10.43 -15.91
C VAL A 147 2.88 10.07 -17.21
N LEU A 148 3.56 10.00 -18.35
CA LEU A 148 2.97 9.48 -19.59
C LEU A 148 2.55 8.00 -19.45
N GLY A 149 3.25 7.23 -18.62
CA GLY A 149 2.89 5.86 -18.24
C GLY A 149 1.83 5.74 -17.15
N CYS A 150 1.29 6.84 -16.62
CA CYS A 150 0.39 6.87 -15.48
C CYS A 150 -0.84 5.95 -15.66
N LEU A 151 -1.39 5.86 -16.87
CA LEU A 151 -2.48 4.96 -17.20
C LEU A 151 -2.17 3.51 -16.82
N SER A 152 -1.00 3.03 -17.23
CA SER A 152 -0.57 1.64 -16.96
C SER A 152 -0.41 1.41 -15.47
N VAL A 153 0.18 2.37 -14.75
CA VAL A 153 0.37 2.31 -13.30
C VAL A 153 -0.97 2.25 -12.57
N LEU A 154 -1.94 3.10 -12.94
CA LEU A 154 -3.26 3.08 -12.33
C LEU A 154 -4.01 1.76 -12.60
N ILE A 155 -3.89 1.22 -13.82
CA ILE A 155 -4.49 -0.08 -14.15
C ILE A 155 -3.84 -1.19 -13.31
N VAL A 156 -2.51 -1.23 -13.22
CA VAL A 156 -1.80 -2.26 -12.45
C VAL A 156 -2.18 -2.16 -10.97
N MET A 157 -2.10 -0.99 -10.36
CA MET A 157 -2.39 -0.83 -8.93
C MET A 157 -3.88 -0.99 -8.60
N GLY A 158 -4.77 -0.45 -9.43
CA GLY A 158 -6.21 -0.47 -9.18
C GLY A 158 -6.87 -1.78 -9.58
N MET A 159 -6.60 -2.31 -10.79
CA MET A 159 -7.33 -3.48 -11.31
C MET A 159 -6.76 -4.81 -10.82
N ASN A 160 -5.48 -4.88 -10.42
CA ASN A 160 -4.90 -6.10 -9.86
C ASN A 160 -5.61 -6.54 -8.56
N THR A 161 -6.17 -5.59 -7.79
CA THR A 161 -6.96 -5.88 -6.60
C THR A 161 -8.23 -6.69 -6.92
N PHE A 162 -8.84 -6.48 -8.10
CA PHE A 162 -10.00 -7.26 -8.54
C PHE A 162 -9.64 -8.70 -8.94
N ILE A 163 -8.40 -8.97 -9.36
CA ILE A 163 -7.90 -10.33 -9.60
C ILE A 163 -7.81 -11.08 -8.26
N THR A 164 -7.20 -10.44 -7.26
CA THR A 164 -7.11 -11.00 -5.89
C THR A 164 -8.49 -11.24 -5.28
N THR A 165 -9.41 -10.30 -5.47
CA THR A 165 -10.81 -10.35 -4.99
C THR A 165 -11.56 -11.57 -5.50
N GLN A 166 -11.24 -12.05 -6.70
CA GLN A 166 -11.83 -13.25 -7.29
C GLN A 166 -11.20 -14.56 -6.77
N GLY A 167 -10.20 -14.49 -5.87
CA GLY A 167 -9.47 -15.64 -5.34
C GLY A 167 -8.23 -16.03 -6.14
N PHE A 168 -7.86 -15.26 -7.17
CA PHE A 168 -6.69 -15.52 -8.02
C PHE A 168 -5.42 -14.81 -7.54
N ALA A 169 -5.11 -14.91 -6.23
CA ALA A 169 -3.95 -14.25 -5.63
C ALA A 169 -2.62 -14.61 -6.31
N SER A 170 -2.44 -15.85 -6.77
CA SER A 170 -1.24 -16.28 -7.51
C SER A 170 -1.11 -15.58 -8.87
N ILE A 171 -2.21 -15.27 -9.55
CA ILE A 171 -2.20 -14.54 -10.82
C ILE A 171 -1.89 -13.06 -10.56
N SER A 172 -2.45 -12.50 -9.49
CA SER A 172 -2.13 -11.15 -9.03
C SER A 172 -0.64 -10.99 -8.69
N MET A 173 -0.06 -11.96 -7.97
CA MET A 173 1.39 -12.03 -7.72
C MET A 173 2.18 -12.10 -9.03
N LEU A 174 1.76 -12.97 -9.96
CA LEU A 174 2.44 -13.14 -11.25
C LEU A 174 2.48 -11.84 -12.05
N THR A 175 1.45 -10.99 -11.95
CA THR A 175 1.45 -9.65 -12.56
C THR A 175 2.63 -8.81 -12.04
N THR A 176 2.85 -8.81 -10.73
CA THR A 176 3.97 -8.07 -10.11
C THR A 176 5.32 -8.67 -10.52
N VAL A 177 5.42 -10.00 -10.54
CA VAL A 177 6.65 -10.71 -10.94
C VAL A 177 7.00 -10.41 -12.41
N ILE A 178 6.02 -10.46 -13.32
CA ILE A 178 6.23 -10.12 -14.74
C ILE A 178 6.76 -8.68 -14.87
N GLY A 179 6.12 -7.72 -14.20
CA GLY A 179 6.57 -6.33 -14.23
C GLY A 179 8.00 -6.18 -13.70
N ALA A 180 8.30 -6.79 -12.54
CA ALA A 180 9.62 -6.73 -11.93
C ALA A 180 10.71 -7.35 -12.82
N VAL A 181 10.48 -8.54 -13.37
CA VAL A 181 11.45 -9.22 -14.25
C VAL A 181 11.72 -8.41 -15.51
N ILE A 182 10.68 -7.87 -16.15
CA ILE A 182 10.83 -7.05 -17.36
C ILE A 182 11.60 -5.77 -17.03
N ASN A 183 11.29 -5.11 -15.91
CA ASN A 183 12.00 -3.90 -15.49
C ASN A 183 13.49 -4.18 -15.24
N ILE A 184 13.82 -5.20 -14.45
CA ILE A 184 15.22 -5.59 -14.15
C ILE A 184 16.01 -5.94 -15.43
N ILE A 185 15.36 -6.49 -16.46
CA ILE A 185 16.00 -6.78 -17.75
C ILE A 185 16.15 -5.53 -18.61
N LEU A 186 15.12 -4.67 -18.64
CA LEU A 186 15.13 -3.47 -19.49
C LEU A 186 16.01 -2.36 -18.94
N ASP A 187 16.13 -2.22 -17.61
CA ASP A 187 16.94 -1.17 -16.99
C ASP A 187 18.36 -1.15 -17.51
N PRO A 188 19.19 -2.23 -17.42
CA PRO A 188 20.56 -2.18 -17.89
C PRO A 188 20.64 -1.97 -19.41
N ILE A 189 19.67 -2.45 -20.17
CA ILE A 189 19.65 -2.28 -21.63
C ILE A 189 19.40 -0.81 -22.00
N LEU A 190 18.37 -0.20 -21.40
CA LEU A 190 17.99 1.16 -21.74
C LEU A 190 18.95 2.19 -21.12
N ILE A 191 19.41 1.95 -19.88
CA ILE A 191 20.28 2.87 -19.14
C ILE A 191 21.69 2.87 -19.73
N PHE A 192 22.30 1.68 -19.90
CA PHE A 192 23.72 1.55 -20.21
C PHE A 192 23.99 1.17 -21.68
N VAL A 193 23.25 0.20 -22.26
CA VAL A 193 23.52 -0.25 -23.64
C VAL A 193 23.03 0.77 -24.66
N LEU A 194 21.86 1.36 -24.45
CA LEU A 194 21.29 2.42 -25.30
C LEU A 194 21.66 3.83 -24.84
N ASP A 195 22.44 3.96 -23.77
CA ASP A 195 22.93 5.22 -23.21
C ASP A 195 21.83 6.28 -22.94
N MET A 196 20.64 5.82 -22.57
CA MET A 196 19.51 6.70 -22.29
C MET A 196 19.54 7.28 -20.87
N GLY A 197 20.44 6.80 -19.99
CA GLY A 197 20.57 7.27 -18.63
C GLY A 197 19.26 7.23 -17.83
N VAL A 198 18.90 8.34 -17.19
CA VAL A 198 17.68 8.48 -16.39
C VAL A 198 16.39 8.29 -17.21
N ALA A 199 16.40 8.72 -18.48
CA ALA A 199 15.26 8.50 -19.38
C ALA A 199 15.04 7.00 -19.63
N GLY A 200 16.13 6.23 -19.73
CA GLY A 200 16.09 4.77 -19.87
C GLY A 200 15.44 4.09 -18.67
N ALA A 201 15.79 4.47 -17.45
CA ALA A 201 15.17 3.95 -16.22
C ALA A 201 13.66 4.24 -16.18
N ALA A 202 13.25 5.47 -16.47
CA ALA A 202 11.84 5.83 -16.52
C ALA A 202 11.08 5.04 -17.59
N LEU A 203 11.67 4.87 -18.78
CA LEU A 203 11.07 4.13 -19.88
C LEU A 203 10.96 2.63 -19.57
N ALA A 204 11.99 2.02 -18.95
CA ALA A 204 11.95 0.63 -18.50
C ALA A 204 10.80 0.40 -17.52
N THR A 205 10.65 1.29 -16.55
CA THR A 205 9.55 1.24 -15.57
C THR A 205 8.19 1.35 -16.28
N VAL A 206 8.01 2.32 -17.17
CA VAL A 206 6.74 2.48 -17.91
C VAL A 206 6.44 1.25 -18.78
N LEU A 207 7.40 0.74 -19.53
CA LEU A 207 7.20 -0.43 -20.38
C LEU A 207 6.84 -1.67 -19.55
N SER A 208 7.49 -1.89 -18.41
CA SER A 208 7.17 -3.00 -17.51
C SER A 208 5.74 -2.90 -16.98
N GLN A 209 5.29 -1.68 -16.62
CA GLN A 209 3.92 -1.41 -16.19
C GLN A 209 2.90 -1.59 -17.34
N VAL A 210 3.25 -1.22 -18.57
CA VAL A 210 2.39 -1.46 -19.75
C VAL A 210 2.18 -2.95 -19.96
N VAL A 211 3.24 -3.77 -19.92
CA VAL A 211 3.12 -5.23 -20.06
C VAL A 211 2.26 -5.82 -18.93
N SER A 212 2.48 -5.38 -17.69
CA SER A 212 1.66 -5.80 -16.54
C SER A 212 0.19 -5.39 -16.71
N ALA A 213 -0.09 -4.18 -17.20
CA ALA A 213 -1.46 -3.70 -17.46
C ALA A 213 -2.14 -4.51 -18.56
N VAL A 214 -1.44 -4.79 -19.65
CA VAL A 214 -1.94 -5.65 -20.73
C VAL A 214 -2.25 -7.06 -20.20
N TRP A 215 -1.37 -7.65 -19.39
CA TRP A 215 -1.60 -8.94 -18.74
C TRP A 215 -2.89 -8.94 -17.90
N ILE A 216 -3.10 -7.91 -17.05
CA ILE A 216 -4.31 -7.74 -16.26
C ILE A 216 -5.55 -7.67 -17.14
N LEU A 217 -5.52 -6.84 -18.19
CA LEU A 217 -6.67 -6.66 -19.07
C LEU A 217 -6.99 -7.95 -19.84
N LEU A 218 -5.98 -8.66 -20.34
CA LEU A 218 -6.16 -9.97 -20.98
C LEU A 218 -6.77 -10.99 -20.02
N PHE A 219 -6.35 -10.99 -18.75
CA PHE A 219 -6.95 -11.87 -17.76
C PHE A 219 -8.41 -11.49 -17.47
N LEU A 220 -8.71 -10.20 -17.22
CA LEU A 220 -10.06 -9.73 -16.84
C LEU A 220 -11.06 -9.78 -18.00
N THR A 221 -10.61 -9.78 -19.25
CA THR A 221 -11.47 -9.98 -20.43
C THR A 221 -11.53 -11.45 -20.87
N GLY A 222 -10.62 -12.29 -20.37
CA GLY A 222 -10.45 -13.68 -20.76
C GLY A 222 -11.55 -14.63 -20.27
N LYS A 223 -11.34 -15.93 -20.53
CA LYS A 223 -12.30 -16.99 -20.17
C LYS A 223 -12.10 -17.53 -18.74
N LYS A 224 -10.92 -17.29 -18.15
CA LYS A 224 -10.56 -17.84 -16.83
C LYS A 224 -11.06 -16.96 -15.65
N THR A 225 -11.32 -15.69 -15.89
CA THR A 225 -11.83 -14.75 -14.89
C THR A 225 -13.29 -15.05 -14.51
N ILE A 226 -13.63 -14.83 -13.25
CA ILE A 226 -15.01 -14.93 -12.75
C ILE A 226 -15.80 -13.67 -13.13
N LEU A 227 -15.22 -12.50 -12.82
CA LEU A 227 -15.77 -11.19 -13.19
C LEU A 227 -15.15 -10.73 -14.52
N LYS A 228 -15.98 -10.51 -15.50
CA LYS A 228 -15.52 -10.04 -16.81
C LYS A 228 -15.61 -8.53 -16.92
N LEU A 229 -14.53 -7.93 -17.37
CA LEU A 229 -14.53 -6.52 -17.75
C LEU A 229 -15.22 -6.39 -19.11
N LYS A 230 -16.42 -5.78 -19.09
CA LYS A 230 -17.27 -5.61 -20.28
C LYS A 230 -17.52 -4.13 -20.52
N VAL A 231 -17.50 -3.70 -21.79
CA VAL A 231 -17.74 -2.31 -22.18
C VAL A 231 -19.09 -1.75 -21.65
N PRO A 232 -20.21 -2.49 -21.71
CA PRO A 232 -21.48 -1.97 -21.17
C PRO A 232 -21.42 -1.65 -19.67
N ASN A 233 -20.57 -2.34 -18.91
CA ASN A 233 -20.41 -2.13 -17.46
C ASN A 233 -19.48 -0.96 -17.10
N MET A 234 -18.83 -0.34 -18.08
CA MET A 234 -17.95 0.80 -17.90
C MET A 234 -18.71 2.13 -17.80
N LYS A 235 -20.00 2.16 -18.10
CA LYS A 235 -20.83 3.35 -17.93
C LYS A 235 -20.91 3.72 -16.46
N ILE A 236 -20.46 4.93 -16.11
CA ILE A 236 -20.45 5.40 -14.71
C ILE A 236 -21.89 5.50 -14.19
N GLN A 237 -22.11 4.86 -13.06
CA GLN A 237 -23.38 4.88 -12.33
C GLN A 237 -23.11 5.37 -10.89
N GLY A 238 -23.62 6.56 -10.55
CA GLY A 238 -23.42 7.18 -9.24
C GLY A 238 -23.71 6.24 -8.06
N PRO A 239 -24.85 5.53 -8.02
CA PRO A 239 -25.16 4.61 -6.93
C PRO A 239 -24.17 3.45 -6.77
N ILE A 240 -23.42 3.11 -7.81
CA ILE A 240 -22.41 2.03 -7.80
C ILE A 240 -21.05 2.59 -7.40
N ILE A 241 -20.62 3.69 -8.03
CA ILE A 241 -19.25 4.18 -7.85
C ILE A 241 -19.06 4.99 -6.56
N LEU A 242 -20.03 5.81 -6.15
CA LEU A 242 -19.89 6.65 -4.95
C LEU A 242 -19.59 5.86 -3.67
N PRO A 243 -20.27 4.72 -3.39
CA PRO A 243 -19.90 3.91 -2.24
C PRO A 243 -18.50 3.27 -2.35
N CYS A 244 -18.02 3.00 -3.56
CA CYS A 244 -16.66 2.50 -3.77
C CYS A 244 -15.63 3.58 -3.49
N LEU A 245 -15.83 4.77 -4.04
CA LEU A 245 -14.95 5.92 -3.77
C LEU A 245 -14.95 6.31 -2.30
N ALA A 246 -16.13 6.32 -1.65
CA ALA A 246 -16.23 6.59 -0.21
C ALA A 246 -15.39 5.63 0.64
N LEU A 247 -15.34 4.33 0.27
CA LEU A 247 -14.49 3.35 0.94
C LEU A 247 -13.01 3.57 0.58
N GLY A 248 -12.72 3.89 -0.67
CA GLY A 248 -11.38 4.13 -1.18
C GLY A 248 -10.72 5.40 -0.63
N ILE A 249 -11.50 6.43 -0.22
CA ILE A 249 -10.96 7.64 0.43
C ILE A 249 -10.11 7.29 1.66
N SER A 250 -10.47 6.24 2.41
CA SER A 250 -9.66 5.79 3.54
C SER A 250 -8.24 5.38 3.11
N SER A 251 -8.12 4.59 2.05
CA SER A 251 -6.81 4.18 1.50
C SER A 251 -6.08 5.35 0.86
N PHE A 252 -6.79 6.23 0.16
CA PHE A 252 -6.22 7.44 -0.41
C PHE A 252 -5.59 8.33 0.68
N VAL A 253 -6.30 8.58 1.77
CA VAL A 253 -5.79 9.35 2.91
C VAL A 253 -4.59 8.66 3.55
N MET A 254 -4.64 7.35 3.74
CA MET A 254 -3.53 6.59 4.31
C MET A 254 -2.23 6.74 3.51
N VAL A 255 -2.31 6.66 2.18
CA VAL A 255 -1.13 6.76 1.30
C VAL A 255 -0.68 8.22 1.15
N SER A 256 -1.61 9.15 0.92
CA SER A 256 -1.28 10.57 0.71
C SER A 256 -0.63 11.21 1.94
N THR A 257 -1.04 10.81 3.14
CA THR A 257 -0.49 11.35 4.38
C THR A 257 0.93 10.86 4.69
N GLU A 258 1.43 9.79 4.05
CA GLU A 258 2.81 9.34 4.25
C GLU A 258 3.83 10.40 3.86
N SER A 259 3.60 11.11 2.73
CA SER A 259 4.49 12.19 2.30
C SER A 259 4.51 13.36 3.30
N ILE A 260 3.34 13.72 3.84
CA ILE A 260 3.23 14.79 4.83
C ILE A 260 3.94 14.41 6.13
N LEU A 261 3.78 13.15 6.56
CA LEU A 261 4.47 12.62 7.74
C LEU A 261 5.98 12.62 7.58
N SER A 262 6.48 12.15 6.43
CA SER A 262 7.90 12.14 6.13
C SER A 262 8.51 13.54 6.19
N ILE A 263 7.84 14.54 5.61
CA ILE A 263 8.26 15.94 5.67
C ILE A 263 8.21 16.45 7.11
N SER A 264 7.14 16.16 7.86
CA SER A 264 6.97 16.61 9.25
C SER A 264 8.06 16.06 10.17
N PHE A 265 8.37 14.76 10.07
CA PHE A 265 9.47 14.15 10.83
C PHE A 265 10.82 14.71 10.44
N THR A 266 11.12 14.75 9.14
CA THR A 266 12.42 15.22 8.65
C THR A 266 12.68 16.70 9.04
N SER A 267 11.70 17.58 8.86
CA SER A 267 11.84 19.00 9.22
C SER A 267 11.99 19.22 10.73
N SER A 268 11.24 18.48 11.54
CA SER A 268 11.33 18.59 13.00
C SER A 268 12.64 18.02 13.53
N LEU A 269 13.08 16.87 13.01
CA LEU A 269 14.34 16.24 13.40
C LEU A 269 15.56 17.03 12.93
N ALA A 270 15.54 17.60 11.72
CA ALA A 270 16.59 18.49 11.25
C ALA A 270 16.77 19.71 12.19
N ARG A 271 15.64 20.27 12.66
CA ARG A 271 15.66 21.42 13.57
C ARG A 271 16.17 21.07 14.99
N PHE A 272 15.83 19.89 15.51
CA PHE A 272 16.05 19.55 16.92
C PHE A 272 17.15 18.54 17.17
N GLY A 273 17.51 17.72 16.18
CA GLY A 273 18.51 16.65 16.30
C GLY A 273 19.61 16.69 15.24
N GLY A 274 19.51 17.62 14.26
CA GLY A 274 20.49 17.75 13.20
C GLY A 274 20.53 16.57 12.21
N ASP A 275 21.60 16.50 11.42
CA ASP A 275 21.74 15.53 10.33
C ASP A 275 21.77 14.08 10.81
N VAL A 276 22.30 13.81 11.99
CA VAL A 276 22.34 12.46 12.59
C VAL A 276 20.92 11.95 12.88
N ALA A 277 20.03 12.82 13.38
CA ALA A 277 18.64 12.44 13.65
C ALA A 277 17.84 12.21 12.36
N VAL A 278 18.10 12.98 11.32
CA VAL A 278 17.50 12.78 9.99
C VAL A 278 18.00 11.47 9.36
N GLY A 279 19.29 11.19 9.46
CA GLY A 279 19.90 9.94 9.03
C GLY A 279 19.29 8.74 9.76
N ALA A 280 19.15 8.82 11.08
CA ALA A 280 18.51 7.80 11.88
C ALA A 280 17.05 7.59 11.45
N MET A 281 16.28 8.65 11.21
CA MET A 281 14.89 8.55 10.74
C MET A 281 14.76 7.82 9.39
N THR A 282 15.71 8.01 8.49
CA THR A 282 15.75 7.29 7.21
C THR A 282 15.90 5.78 7.43
N VAL A 283 16.79 5.38 8.34
CA VAL A 283 16.95 3.97 8.73
C VAL A 283 15.71 3.43 9.40
N LEU A 284 15.12 4.18 10.35
CA LEU A 284 13.88 3.80 11.05
C LEU A 284 12.72 3.60 10.09
N THR A 285 12.57 4.46 9.09
CA THR A 285 11.54 4.33 8.05
C THR A 285 11.72 3.03 7.27
N SER A 286 12.96 2.69 6.91
CA SER A 286 13.27 1.44 6.22
C SER A 286 12.95 0.21 7.07
N ILE A 287 13.28 0.24 8.36
CA ILE A 287 12.94 -0.83 9.31
C ILE A 287 11.41 -0.94 9.48
N ASN A 288 10.69 0.18 9.56
CA ASN A 288 9.23 0.18 9.65
C ASN A 288 8.56 -0.45 8.40
N GLN A 289 9.15 -0.28 7.22
CA GLN A 289 8.67 -0.97 6.01
C GLN A 289 8.78 -2.49 6.12
N LEU A 290 9.81 -3.02 6.79
CA LEU A 290 9.93 -4.47 7.05
C LEU A 290 8.80 -4.99 7.95
N ILE A 291 8.22 -4.15 8.81
CA ILE A 291 7.05 -4.51 9.62
C ILE A 291 5.77 -4.42 8.77
N THR A 292 5.58 -3.32 8.06
CA THR A 292 4.28 -2.98 7.45
C THR A 292 4.01 -3.69 6.12
N MET A 293 5.05 -4.01 5.33
CA MET A 293 4.87 -4.70 4.04
C MET A 293 4.31 -6.12 4.18
N PRO A 294 4.85 -6.99 5.05
CA PRO A 294 4.27 -8.32 5.26
C PRO A 294 2.84 -8.25 5.82
N LEU A 295 2.55 -7.31 6.73
CA LEU A 295 1.19 -7.07 7.21
C LEU A 295 0.22 -6.74 6.09
N SER A 296 0.62 -5.86 5.19
CA SER A 296 -0.19 -5.48 4.02
C SER A 296 -0.46 -6.69 3.13
N GLY A 297 0.53 -7.55 2.90
CA GLY A 297 0.36 -8.79 2.13
C GLY A 297 -0.62 -9.76 2.79
N ILE A 298 -0.51 -9.98 4.10
CA ILE A 298 -1.43 -10.83 4.87
C ILE A 298 -2.86 -10.29 4.78
N CYS A 299 -3.04 -8.99 4.98
CA CYS A 299 -4.35 -8.34 4.94
C CYS A 299 -4.96 -8.36 3.53
N GLN A 300 -4.17 -8.11 2.48
CA GLN A 300 -4.62 -8.21 1.09
C GLN A 300 -5.09 -9.62 0.72
N GLY A 301 -4.43 -10.65 1.26
CA GLY A 301 -4.86 -12.02 1.08
C GLY A 301 -6.13 -12.36 1.85
N GLY A 302 -6.31 -11.82 3.05
CA GLY A 302 -7.48 -12.08 3.91
C GLY A 302 -8.73 -11.29 3.52
N GLN A 303 -8.56 -10.08 2.99
CA GLN A 303 -9.65 -9.17 2.66
C GLN A 303 -10.74 -9.77 1.77
N PRO A 304 -10.42 -10.43 0.63
CA PRO A 304 -11.45 -11.04 -0.21
C PRO A 304 -12.25 -12.13 0.50
N LEU A 305 -11.59 -12.90 1.37
CA LEU A 305 -12.22 -13.98 2.11
C LEU A 305 -13.24 -13.44 3.12
N ILE A 306 -12.90 -12.38 3.85
CA ILE A 306 -13.78 -11.67 4.78
C ILE A 306 -14.96 -11.06 4.01
N SER A 307 -14.68 -10.30 2.93
CA SER A 307 -15.67 -9.58 2.14
C SER A 307 -16.69 -10.52 1.46
N PHE A 308 -16.20 -11.60 0.85
CA PHE A 308 -17.05 -12.59 0.18
C PHE A 308 -17.99 -13.29 1.17
N ASN A 309 -17.45 -13.80 2.29
CA ASN A 309 -18.25 -14.51 3.29
C ASN A 309 -19.23 -13.57 4.01
N TYR A 310 -18.87 -12.30 4.19
CA TYR A 310 -19.80 -11.28 4.68
C TYR A 310 -20.98 -11.08 3.71
N GLY A 311 -20.69 -10.93 2.41
CA GLY A 311 -21.72 -10.85 1.38
C GLY A 311 -22.61 -12.09 1.31
N ALA A 312 -22.04 -13.28 1.48
CA ALA A 312 -22.74 -14.56 1.52
C ALA A 312 -23.49 -14.82 2.86
N ARG A 313 -23.48 -13.88 3.80
CA ARG A 313 -24.07 -14.01 5.16
C ARG A 313 -23.53 -15.20 5.97
N LYS A 314 -22.29 -15.67 5.67
CA LYS A 314 -21.62 -16.76 6.38
C LYS A 314 -20.78 -16.19 7.54
N TYR A 315 -21.45 -15.68 8.57
CA TYR A 315 -20.81 -14.92 9.65
C TYR A 315 -19.79 -15.72 10.46
N ASP A 316 -19.99 -17.03 10.64
CA ASP A 316 -19.01 -17.87 11.34
C ASP A 316 -17.69 -17.96 10.55
N ARG A 317 -17.76 -18.00 9.22
CA ARG A 317 -16.58 -17.97 8.36
C ARG A 317 -15.91 -16.59 8.34
N VAL A 318 -16.69 -15.50 8.41
CA VAL A 318 -16.15 -14.14 8.60
C VAL A 318 -15.36 -14.06 9.90
N LYS A 319 -15.92 -14.63 10.99
CA LYS A 319 -15.26 -14.69 12.29
C LYS A 319 -13.95 -15.47 12.21
N GLU A 320 -13.96 -16.67 11.64
CA GLU A 320 -12.77 -17.51 11.49
C GLU A 320 -11.69 -16.82 10.64
N ALA A 321 -12.07 -16.20 9.49
CA ALA A 321 -11.16 -15.50 8.61
C ALA A 321 -10.53 -14.27 9.29
N PHE A 322 -11.33 -13.47 9.98
CA PHE A 322 -10.83 -12.32 10.72
C PHE A 322 -9.86 -12.74 11.83
N PHE A 323 -10.23 -13.69 12.69
CA PHE A 323 -9.33 -14.11 13.78
C PHE A 323 -8.08 -14.80 13.29
N CYS A 324 -8.13 -15.51 12.16
CA CYS A 324 -6.94 -16.07 11.52
C CYS A 324 -6.00 -14.95 11.05
N GLN A 325 -6.52 -13.96 10.30
CA GLN A 325 -5.75 -12.79 9.87
C GLN A 325 -5.19 -11.99 11.06
N PHE A 326 -6.04 -11.67 12.03
CA PHE A 326 -5.70 -10.91 13.22
C PHE A 326 -4.60 -11.61 14.03
N GLY A 327 -4.76 -12.91 14.29
CA GLY A 327 -3.78 -13.70 15.03
C GLY A 327 -2.41 -13.75 14.36
N VAL A 328 -2.37 -13.95 13.03
CA VAL A 328 -1.12 -13.95 12.26
C VAL A 328 -0.47 -12.56 12.26
N CYS A 329 -1.25 -11.51 12.06
CA CYS A 329 -0.74 -10.13 12.07
C CYS A 329 -0.14 -9.76 13.44
N VAL A 330 -0.86 -10.04 14.54
CA VAL A 330 -0.41 -9.74 15.91
C VAL A 330 0.82 -10.58 16.27
N ALA A 331 0.81 -11.88 15.96
CA ALA A 331 1.95 -12.75 16.24
C ALA A 331 3.21 -12.29 15.49
N TYR A 332 3.07 -11.96 14.19
CA TYR A 332 4.17 -11.46 13.37
C TYR A 332 4.73 -10.14 13.93
N THR A 333 3.87 -9.15 14.18
CA THR A 333 4.35 -7.84 14.67
C THR A 333 4.96 -7.91 16.05
N THR A 334 4.39 -8.71 16.95
CA THR A 334 4.92 -8.89 18.31
C THR A 334 6.26 -9.60 18.28
N ALA A 335 6.39 -10.67 17.48
CA ALA A 335 7.66 -11.40 17.34
C ALA A 335 8.75 -10.52 16.73
N PHE A 336 8.45 -9.82 15.63
CA PHE A 336 9.40 -8.95 14.97
C PHE A 336 9.79 -7.75 15.85
N TRP A 337 8.82 -7.14 16.53
CA TRP A 337 9.05 -6.10 17.52
C TRP A 337 9.98 -6.56 18.65
N ALA A 338 9.75 -7.74 19.21
CA ALA A 338 10.60 -8.27 20.27
C ALA A 338 12.06 -8.43 19.78
N VAL A 339 12.27 -8.94 18.58
CA VAL A 339 13.61 -9.07 17.98
C VAL A 339 14.27 -7.69 17.79
N LEU A 340 13.51 -6.70 17.31
CA LEU A 340 14.01 -5.32 17.14
C LEU A 340 14.41 -4.67 18.47
N MET A 341 13.64 -4.91 19.53
CA MET A 341 13.92 -4.35 20.87
C MET A 341 15.16 -4.98 21.52
N VAL A 342 15.41 -6.27 21.23
CA VAL A 342 16.57 -7.01 21.76
C VAL A 342 17.85 -6.69 20.97
N LEU A 343 17.75 -6.56 19.64
CA LEU A 343 18.88 -6.46 18.71
C LEU A 343 18.88 -5.15 17.89
N PRO A 344 18.65 -3.96 18.47
CA PRO A 344 18.50 -2.72 17.70
C PRO A 344 19.79 -2.34 16.95
N ASN A 345 20.97 -2.58 17.53
CA ASN A 345 22.27 -2.26 16.93
C ASN A 345 22.53 -3.14 15.69
N VAL A 346 22.08 -4.39 15.68
CA VAL A 346 22.22 -5.28 14.51
C VAL A 346 21.41 -4.73 13.35
N PHE A 347 20.16 -4.33 13.59
CA PHE A 347 19.31 -3.78 12.54
C PHE A 347 19.81 -2.40 12.05
N ALA A 348 20.27 -1.54 12.94
CA ALA A 348 20.87 -0.27 12.54
C ALA A 348 22.15 -0.49 11.71
N GLY A 349 23.01 -1.44 12.12
CA GLY A 349 24.26 -1.79 11.44
C GLY A 349 24.08 -2.40 10.04
N ILE A 350 22.90 -2.92 9.68
CA ILE A 350 22.61 -3.37 8.31
C ILE A 350 22.62 -2.18 7.32
N PHE A 351 22.22 -0.99 7.79
CA PHE A 351 22.04 0.19 6.92
C PHE A 351 23.23 1.15 6.91
N THR A 352 24.07 1.12 7.94
CA THR A 352 25.23 2.01 8.04
C THR A 352 26.36 1.36 8.83
N SER A 353 27.60 1.66 8.44
CA SER A 353 28.81 1.27 9.16
C SER A 353 29.35 2.39 10.09
N ASP A 354 28.75 3.57 10.09
CA ASP A 354 29.10 4.66 11.00
C ASP A 354 28.62 4.33 12.42
N ALA A 355 29.56 4.08 13.34
CA ALA A 355 29.28 3.70 14.71
C ALA A 355 28.41 4.72 15.47
N ALA A 356 28.66 6.02 15.27
CA ALA A 356 27.88 7.08 15.93
C ALA A 356 26.43 7.10 15.44
N LEU A 357 26.22 6.89 14.14
CA LEU A 357 24.88 6.79 13.56
C LEU A 357 24.18 5.49 13.97
N VAL A 358 24.90 4.37 14.08
CA VAL A 358 24.36 3.09 14.59
C VAL A 358 23.85 3.25 16.01
N ASP A 359 24.65 3.81 16.91
CA ASP A 359 24.27 3.97 18.33
C ASP A 359 23.07 4.93 18.48
N TYR A 360 23.08 6.05 17.76
CA TYR A 360 21.97 6.99 17.75
C TYR A 360 20.68 6.34 17.20
N THR A 361 20.81 5.62 16.09
CA THR A 361 19.68 4.90 15.46
C THR A 361 19.12 3.82 16.39
N ALA A 362 19.98 3.07 17.06
CA ALA A 362 19.54 2.04 18.01
C ALA A 362 18.79 2.63 19.21
N TRP A 363 19.24 3.78 19.71
CA TRP A 363 18.53 4.53 20.74
C TRP A 363 17.18 5.05 20.20
N ALA A 364 17.16 5.67 19.03
CA ALA A 364 15.95 6.20 18.42
C ALA A 364 14.94 5.08 18.06
N LEU A 365 15.42 3.90 17.64
CA LEU A 365 14.62 2.73 17.30
C LEU A 365 13.82 2.22 18.51
N ARG A 366 14.45 2.14 19.68
CA ARG A 366 13.78 1.74 20.91
C ARG A 366 12.64 2.66 21.28
N ILE A 367 12.76 3.96 21.00
CA ILE A 367 11.73 4.96 21.27
C ILE A 367 10.64 4.88 20.18
N PHE A 368 11.04 5.03 18.93
CA PHE A 368 10.13 5.11 17.78
C PHE A 368 9.24 3.87 17.63
N LEU A 369 9.79 2.68 17.87
CA LEU A 369 9.06 1.41 17.83
C LEU A 369 8.67 0.88 19.22
N ALA A 370 8.66 1.69 20.27
CA ALA A 370 8.30 1.24 21.61
C ALA A 370 6.96 0.49 21.66
N CYS A 371 5.98 0.92 20.90
CA CYS A 371 4.66 0.31 20.77
C CYS A 371 4.46 -0.44 19.45
N GLY A 372 5.52 -0.83 18.74
CA GLY A 372 5.45 -1.49 17.42
C GLY A 372 4.62 -2.77 17.39
N PHE A 373 4.48 -3.50 18.50
CA PHE A 373 3.57 -4.63 18.63
C PHE A 373 2.10 -4.25 18.37
N SER A 374 1.73 -2.99 18.67
CA SER A 374 0.34 -2.52 18.52
C SER A 374 -0.08 -2.30 17.07
N VAL A 375 0.87 -2.17 16.15
CA VAL A 375 0.62 -1.94 14.71
C VAL A 375 -0.18 -3.09 14.09
N GLY A 376 0.07 -4.33 14.51
CA GLY A 376 -0.67 -5.51 14.04
C GLY A 376 -2.16 -5.47 14.42
N PHE A 377 -2.47 -5.00 15.61
CA PHE A 377 -3.85 -4.80 16.06
C PHE A 377 -4.56 -3.75 15.20
N GLN A 378 -3.91 -2.60 15.03
CA GLN A 378 -4.48 -1.46 14.32
C GLN A 378 -4.70 -1.77 12.83
N ILE A 379 -3.68 -2.27 12.12
CA ILE A 379 -3.78 -2.53 10.67
C ILE A 379 -4.79 -3.65 10.39
N SER A 380 -4.79 -4.73 11.17
CA SER A 380 -5.71 -5.84 10.96
C SER A 380 -7.17 -5.41 11.14
N CYS A 381 -7.50 -4.65 12.20
CA CYS A 381 -8.85 -4.14 12.42
C CYS A 381 -9.26 -3.08 11.36
N GLN A 382 -8.35 -2.20 10.98
CA GLN A 382 -8.57 -1.19 9.93
C GLN A 382 -8.91 -1.85 8.59
N GLN A 383 -8.12 -2.85 8.17
CA GLN A 383 -8.36 -3.58 6.93
C GLN A 383 -9.64 -4.42 6.98
N ALA A 384 -10.00 -4.94 8.15
CA ALA A 384 -11.26 -5.64 8.34
C ALA A 384 -12.48 -4.70 8.20
N PHE A 385 -12.41 -3.46 8.69
CA PHE A 385 -13.45 -2.46 8.42
C PHE A 385 -13.63 -2.21 6.91
N MET A 386 -12.53 -2.11 6.16
CA MET A 386 -12.59 -1.98 4.70
C MET A 386 -13.21 -3.21 4.04
N ALA A 387 -12.81 -4.41 4.46
CA ALA A 387 -13.34 -5.67 3.96
C ALA A 387 -14.85 -5.80 4.20
N LEU A 388 -15.36 -5.27 5.31
CA LEU A 388 -16.78 -5.23 5.66
C LEU A 388 -17.54 -4.03 5.06
N GLY A 389 -16.88 -3.22 4.22
CA GLY A 389 -17.48 -2.08 3.52
C GLY A 389 -17.81 -0.88 4.42
N GLN A 390 -17.19 -0.77 5.61
CA GLN A 390 -17.44 0.28 6.59
C GLN A 390 -16.62 1.56 6.29
N ALA A 391 -17.00 2.27 5.22
CA ALA A 391 -16.27 3.43 4.70
C ALA A 391 -16.07 4.55 5.74
N LYS A 392 -17.12 4.95 6.45
CA LYS A 392 -17.06 6.07 7.42
C LYS A 392 -16.13 5.76 8.58
N ILE A 393 -16.24 4.57 9.17
CA ILE A 393 -15.42 4.17 10.32
C ILE A 393 -13.96 4.00 9.87
N SER A 394 -13.73 3.38 8.73
CA SER A 394 -12.39 3.20 8.17
C SER A 394 -11.69 4.54 7.93
N LEU A 395 -12.39 5.53 7.36
CA LEU A 395 -11.86 6.87 7.14
C LEU A 395 -11.54 7.58 8.46
N ILE A 396 -12.46 7.53 9.44
CA ILE A 396 -12.22 8.15 10.76
C ILE A 396 -10.98 7.56 11.42
N MET A 397 -10.79 6.24 11.36
CA MET A 397 -9.62 5.59 11.95
C MET A 397 -8.31 5.94 11.22
N ALA A 398 -8.35 6.07 9.89
CA ALA A 398 -7.19 6.52 9.10
C ALA A 398 -6.77 7.96 9.47
N LEU A 399 -7.74 8.87 9.54
CA LEU A 399 -7.51 10.26 9.92
C LEU A 399 -7.05 10.40 11.39
N LEU A 400 -7.65 9.61 12.29
CA LEU A 400 -7.32 9.64 13.72
C LEU A 400 -5.83 9.41 13.94
N ARG A 401 -5.28 8.33 13.39
CA ARG A 401 -3.87 7.98 13.61
C ARG A 401 -2.92 9.03 13.06
N LYS A 402 -3.07 9.39 11.79
CA LYS A 402 -2.05 10.19 11.08
C LYS A 402 -2.28 11.69 11.21
N VAL A 403 -3.51 12.14 11.00
CA VAL A 403 -3.83 13.57 10.92
C VAL A 403 -4.13 14.17 12.30
N PHE A 404 -4.91 13.47 13.13
CA PHE A 404 -5.32 14.01 14.42
C PHE A 404 -4.37 13.69 15.57
N LEU A 405 -3.63 12.58 15.50
CA LEU A 405 -2.69 12.21 16.56
C LEU A 405 -1.26 12.50 16.14
N LEU A 406 -0.74 11.82 15.11
CA LEU A 406 0.70 11.79 14.83
C LEU A 406 1.24 13.15 14.38
N ILE A 407 0.65 13.77 13.35
CA ILE A 407 1.13 15.08 12.86
C ILE A 407 1.13 16.13 13.96
N PRO A 408 0.04 16.37 14.73
CA PRO A 408 0.09 17.32 15.83
C PRO A 408 1.11 16.97 16.90
N MET A 409 1.26 15.69 17.27
CA MET A 409 2.21 15.27 18.31
C MET A 409 3.66 15.52 17.91
N ILE A 410 4.04 15.39 16.62
CA ILE A 410 5.39 15.73 16.13
C ILE A 410 5.76 17.18 16.46
N PHE A 411 4.81 18.11 16.44
CA PHE A 411 5.04 19.53 16.72
C PHE A 411 4.76 19.92 18.17
N ILE A 412 3.82 19.27 18.84
CA ILE A 412 3.37 19.63 20.20
C ILE A 412 4.28 19.00 21.26
N LEU A 413 4.64 17.72 21.17
CA LEU A 413 5.45 17.04 22.18
C LEU A 413 6.82 17.72 22.44
N PRO A 414 7.54 18.23 21.42
CA PRO A 414 8.79 18.94 21.66
C PRO A 414 8.68 20.21 22.51
N LEU A 415 7.47 20.73 22.73
CA LEU A 415 7.22 21.88 23.61
C LEU A 415 7.30 21.50 25.09
N PHE A 416 7.06 20.24 25.43
CA PHE A 416 6.98 19.75 26.81
C PHE A 416 8.25 19.02 27.28
N PHE A 417 9.13 18.61 26.37
CA PHE A 417 10.31 17.82 26.70
C PHE A 417 11.61 18.63 26.52
N GLN A 418 12.57 18.43 27.41
CA GLN A 418 13.90 19.05 27.30
C GLN A 418 14.66 18.50 26.07
N ASN A 419 14.66 17.18 25.89
CA ASN A 419 15.19 16.56 24.70
C ASN A 419 14.12 16.54 23.60
N LYS A 420 14.19 17.53 22.72
CA LYS A 420 13.19 17.74 21.66
C LYS A 420 13.22 16.64 20.60
N ALA A 421 14.40 16.12 20.24
CA ALA A 421 14.52 15.00 19.30
C ALA A 421 13.86 13.73 19.86
N PHE A 422 14.07 13.42 21.15
CA PHE A 422 13.36 12.35 21.84
C PHE A 422 11.84 12.50 21.72
N ALA A 423 11.32 13.70 21.95
CA ALA A 423 9.89 13.98 21.89
C ALA A 423 9.31 13.78 20.48
N VAL A 424 10.07 14.12 19.41
CA VAL A 424 9.67 13.86 18.01
C VAL A 424 9.56 12.36 17.76
N PHE A 425 10.55 11.56 18.17
CA PHE A 425 10.46 10.10 18.02
C PHE A 425 9.35 9.49 18.87
N LEU A 426 9.06 10.04 20.04
CA LEU A 426 8.00 9.58 20.95
C LEU A 426 6.60 9.80 20.36
N ALA A 427 6.42 10.68 19.40
CA ALA A 427 5.13 10.94 18.76
C ALA A 427 4.55 9.67 18.10
N GLU A 428 5.39 8.85 17.45
CA GLU A 428 4.94 7.61 16.78
C GLU A 428 4.34 6.60 17.76
N PRO A 429 5.06 6.10 18.79
CA PRO A 429 4.50 5.08 19.69
C PRO A 429 3.28 5.55 20.46
N VAL A 430 3.20 6.83 20.85
CA VAL A 430 2.04 7.37 21.54
C VAL A 430 0.82 7.38 20.63
N SER A 431 0.98 7.85 19.39
CA SER A 431 -0.11 7.85 18.41
C SER A 431 -0.53 6.44 18.01
N ASP A 432 0.42 5.52 17.85
CA ASP A 432 0.17 4.13 17.50
C ASP A 432 -0.62 3.40 18.58
N LEU A 433 -0.23 3.58 19.85
CA LEU A 433 -0.92 2.94 20.96
C LEU A 433 -2.36 3.43 21.10
N ILE A 434 -2.58 4.76 21.03
CA ILE A 434 -3.92 5.35 21.09
C ILE A 434 -4.75 4.89 19.90
N ALA A 435 -4.20 4.97 18.68
CA ALA A 435 -4.90 4.55 17.47
C ALA A 435 -5.24 3.06 17.48
N ALA A 436 -4.31 2.20 17.92
CA ALA A 436 -4.53 0.78 18.05
C ALA A 436 -5.63 0.46 19.06
N ALA A 437 -5.60 1.09 20.22
CA ALA A 437 -6.61 0.90 21.27
C ALA A 437 -8.00 1.32 20.77
N VAL A 438 -8.12 2.52 20.19
CA VAL A 438 -9.41 3.04 19.68
C VAL A 438 -9.92 2.19 18.52
N THR A 439 -9.05 1.88 17.53
CA THR A 439 -9.45 1.10 16.36
C THR A 439 -9.89 -0.31 16.75
N THR A 440 -9.13 -0.96 17.63
CA THR A 440 -9.45 -2.31 18.12
C THR A 440 -10.75 -2.31 18.92
N PHE A 441 -10.93 -1.38 19.84
CA PHE A 441 -12.16 -1.27 20.63
C PHE A 441 -13.39 -1.04 19.73
N MET A 442 -13.31 -0.09 18.79
CA MET A 442 -14.42 0.19 17.87
C MET A 442 -14.72 -0.99 16.96
N PHE A 443 -13.67 -1.68 16.49
CA PHE A 443 -13.85 -2.86 15.66
C PHE A 443 -14.57 -3.98 16.40
N PHE A 444 -14.09 -4.35 17.59
CA PHE A 444 -14.73 -5.43 18.35
C PHE A 444 -16.16 -5.09 18.77
N ARG A 445 -16.45 -3.85 19.14
CA ARG A 445 -17.83 -3.39 19.42
C ARG A 445 -18.73 -3.55 18.18
N PHE A 446 -18.26 -3.09 17.01
CA PHE A 446 -18.97 -3.26 15.75
C PHE A 446 -19.13 -4.74 15.38
N PHE A 447 -18.05 -5.51 15.49
CA PHE A 447 -18.01 -6.92 15.09
C PHE A 447 -18.97 -7.79 15.93
N ILE A 448 -18.98 -7.59 17.25
CA ILE A 448 -19.91 -8.32 18.15
C ILE A 448 -21.36 -8.00 17.81
N ARG A 449 -21.68 -6.72 17.55
CA ARG A 449 -23.01 -6.31 17.13
C ARG A 449 -23.41 -6.95 15.81
N MET A 450 -22.56 -6.88 14.81
CA MET A 450 -22.77 -7.50 13.50
C MET A 450 -23.01 -9.02 13.60
N MET A 451 -22.23 -9.71 14.44
CA MET A 451 -22.38 -11.16 14.65
C MET A 451 -23.71 -11.51 15.34
N LYS A 452 -24.19 -10.70 16.27
CA LYS A 452 -25.50 -10.89 16.92
C LYS A 452 -26.64 -10.68 15.94
N GLU A 453 -26.61 -9.57 15.19
CA GLU A 453 -27.62 -9.26 14.17
C GLU A 453 -27.65 -10.32 13.05
N GLY A 454 -26.46 -10.76 12.61
CA GLY A 454 -26.34 -11.82 11.59
C GLY A 454 -26.89 -13.16 12.00
N LYS A 455 -26.70 -13.59 13.25
CA LYS A 455 -27.29 -14.83 13.78
C LYS A 455 -28.81 -14.75 13.90
N ALA A 456 -29.32 -13.59 14.31
CA ALA A 456 -30.79 -13.39 14.38
C ALA A 456 -31.44 -13.50 12.99
N LEU A 457 -30.82 -13.00 11.94
CA LEU A 457 -31.29 -13.11 10.55
C LEU A 457 -31.17 -14.52 9.94
N GLN A 458 -30.34 -15.39 10.51
CA GLN A 458 -30.24 -16.79 10.06
C GLN A 458 -31.29 -17.70 10.73
N GLN A 459 -31.87 -17.27 11.86
CA GLN A 459 -32.88 -18.00 12.62
C GLN A 459 -34.30 -17.59 12.25
N SER A 460 -34.49 -16.46 11.57
CA SER A 460 -35.76 -16.01 10.98
C SER A 460 -35.90 -16.51 9.55
#